data_b0aedc4875f7e762760f1ec5a873acb6
#
_entry.id   b0aedc4875f7e762760f1ec5a873acb6
#
_cell.length_a   1.000
_cell.length_b   1.000
_cell.length_c   1.000
_cell.angle_alpha   90.00
_cell.angle_beta   90.00
_cell.angle_gamma   90.00
#
_symmetry.space_group_name_H-M   'P 1'
#
loop_
_entity.id
_entity.type
_entity.pdbx_description
1 polymer ?
#
loop_
_entity_poly.entity_id
_entity_poly.type
_entity_poly.pdbx_seq_one_letter_code
_entity_poly.pdbx_strand_id
1 'polypeptide(L)'
;NSSSFASVKKQYANNIIYSLQDATSYYYNFNLNRQSYNHTSKNTDAQKSSTQEAVLNKAFRQAINFAYNRTSYGAQSNGKDGAAKVLRNTLVPPTFVSIGDKTFGDVVSSKLVNYGSEWSNMNLTDAQDAYYNPEKAKAKFAQAKAELQAKGVQFPIHLDVPADQTSKIGV
;
A
#
# COMPACT_ATOMS: atom_id res chain seq x y z
N ASN A 1 10.21 19.65 -1.70
CA ASN A 1 8.85 20.19 -1.56
C ASN A 1 8.85 21.54 -0.84
N SER A 2 9.28 22.61 -1.52
CA SER A 2 9.09 23.97 -1.04
C SER A 2 7.78 24.53 -1.60
N SER A 3 7.13 25.44 -0.89
CA SER A 3 5.96 26.20 -1.37
C SER A 3 6.24 26.94 -2.68
N SER A 4 7.52 27.20 -2.97
CA SER A 4 7.98 27.87 -4.19
C SER A 4 8.12 26.92 -5.40
N PHE A 5 8.01 25.59 -5.23
CA PHE A 5 8.25 24.65 -6.32
C PHE A 5 7.33 24.87 -7.52
N ALA A 6 6.06 25.21 -7.27
CA ALA A 6 5.10 25.47 -8.35
C ALA A 6 5.51 26.67 -9.21
N SER A 7 6.04 27.74 -8.60
CA SER A 7 6.54 28.92 -9.31
C SER A 7 7.82 28.61 -10.11
N VAL A 8 8.76 27.89 -9.50
CA VAL A 8 9.98 27.45 -10.15
C VAL A 8 9.65 26.54 -11.34
N LYS A 9 8.73 25.59 -11.17
CA LYS A 9 8.29 24.72 -12.27
C LYS A 9 7.66 25.49 -13.41
N LYS A 10 6.84 26.51 -13.12
CA LYS A 10 6.25 27.35 -14.16
C LYS A 10 7.31 28.10 -14.98
N GLN A 11 8.37 28.56 -14.32
CA GLN A 11 9.42 29.36 -14.97
C GLN A 11 10.49 28.50 -15.67
N TYR A 12 10.81 27.32 -15.12
CA TYR A 12 11.96 26.51 -15.53
C TYR A 12 11.56 25.06 -15.88
N ALA A 13 10.36 24.84 -16.41
CA ALA A 13 9.82 23.50 -16.70
C ALA A 13 10.79 22.62 -17.50
N ASN A 14 11.45 23.19 -18.49
CA ASN A 14 12.38 22.47 -19.38
C ASN A 14 13.74 22.16 -18.74
N ASN A 15 14.03 22.74 -17.59
CA ASN A 15 15.28 22.53 -16.86
C ASN A 15 15.12 21.63 -15.63
N ILE A 16 13.90 21.15 -15.36
CA ILE A 16 13.63 20.27 -14.24
C ILE A 16 13.96 18.84 -14.65
N ILE A 17 14.92 18.25 -13.96
CA ILE A 17 15.32 16.85 -14.13
C ILE A 17 14.88 16.09 -12.88
N TYR A 18 14.24 14.95 -13.09
CA TYR A 18 13.95 14.01 -12.00
C TYR A 18 15.07 12.98 -11.91
N SER A 19 15.59 12.76 -10.71
CA SER A 19 16.55 11.69 -10.47
C SER A 19 15.92 10.32 -10.74
N LEU A 20 16.73 9.33 -11.01
CA LEU A 20 16.31 7.94 -10.97
C LEU A 20 15.86 7.58 -9.55
N GLN A 21 14.94 6.62 -9.43
CA GLN A 21 14.58 6.06 -8.14
C GLN A 21 15.79 5.32 -7.56
N ASP A 22 16.00 5.48 -6.25
CA ASP A 22 17.01 4.70 -5.53
C ASP A 22 16.53 3.25 -5.29
N ALA A 23 17.36 2.44 -4.64
CA ALA A 23 17.02 1.06 -4.31
C ALA A 23 16.11 0.92 -3.08
N THR A 24 15.79 2.03 -2.40
CA THR A 24 14.98 2.00 -1.16
C THR A 24 13.51 1.77 -1.48
N SER A 25 12.88 0.85 -0.76
CA SER A 25 11.44 0.60 -0.83
C SER A 25 10.79 0.91 0.52
N TYR A 26 9.73 1.72 0.50
CA TYR A 26 8.91 2.00 1.67
C TYR A 26 7.60 1.22 1.58
N TYR A 27 7.20 0.58 2.67
CA TYR A 27 6.02 -0.27 2.70
C TYR A 27 5.38 -0.31 4.07
N TYR A 28 4.10 -0.68 4.12
CA TYR A 28 3.39 -0.98 5.36
C TYR A 28 3.32 -2.48 5.59
N ASN A 29 3.54 -2.88 6.82
CA ASN A 29 3.36 -4.26 7.27
C ASN A 29 2.12 -4.40 8.14
N PHE A 30 1.45 -5.54 8.00
CA PHE A 30 0.50 -5.98 9.02
C PHE A 30 1.26 -6.75 10.11
N ASN A 31 1.06 -6.37 11.37
CA ASN A 31 1.56 -7.16 12.49
C ASN A 31 0.66 -8.38 12.68
N LEU A 32 1.09 -9.52 12.16
CA LEU A 32 0.33 -10.77 12.21
C LEU A 32 0.41 -11.49 13.57
N ASN A 33 1.30 -11.05 14.45
CA ASN A 33 1.49 -11.64 15.78
C ASN A 33 1.71 -10.55 16.82
N ARG A 34 0.67 -9.75 17.07
CA ARG A 34 0.75 -8.62 17.99
C ARG A 34 0.77 -9.12 19.45
N GLN A 35 1.83 -8.80 20.18
CA GLN A 35 2.03 -9.20 21.56
C GLN A 35 1.72 -8.08 22.59
N SER A 36 1.70 -6.82 22.16
CA SER A 36 1.49 -5.68 23.04
C SER A 36 0.40 -4.74 22.55
N TYR A 37 -0.41 -4.25 23.46
CA TYR A 37 -1.50 -3.31 23.24
C TYR A 37 -1.34 -2.03 24.08
N ASN A 38 -0.10 -1.65 24.44
CA ASN A 38 0.17 -0.48 25.27
C ASN A 38 -0.24 0.85 24.60
N HIS A 39 -0.21 0.89 23.28
CA HIS A 39 -0.58 2.07 22.49
C HIS A 39 -1.73 1.69 21.53
N THR A 40 -2.93 1.64 22.07
CA THR A 40 -4.12 1.27 21.30
C THR A 40 -5.35 1.99 21.83
N SER A 41 -6.30 2.25 20.92
CA SER A 41 -7.64 2.70 21.29
C SER A 41 -8.60 1.56 21.62
N LYS A 42 -8.16 0.31 21.55
CA LYS A 42 -8.98 -0.87 21.86
C LYS A 42 -9.13 -1.04 23.36
N ASN A 43 -10.34 -0.98 23.83
CA ASN A 43 -10.66 -1.00 25.27
C ASN A 43 -11.11 -2.38 25.79
N THR A 44 -11.42 -3.32 24.89
CA THR A 44 -11.91 -4.65 25.25
C THR A 44 -11.10 -5.75 24.59
N ASP A 45 -11.07 -6.92 25.22
CA ASP A 45 -10.40 -8.09 24.64
C ASP A 45 -11.12 -8.57 23.37
N ALA A 46 -12.43 -8.37 23.27
CA ALA A 46 -13.19 -8.65 22.05
C ALA A 46 -12.72 -7.79 20.88
N GLN A 47 -12.43 -6.49 21.09
CA GLN A 47 -11.87 -5.63 20.05
C GLN A 47 -10.45 -6.05 19.64
N LYS A 48 -9.61 -6.44 20.59
CA LYS A 48 -8.24 -6.94 20.33
C LYS A 48 -8.30 -8.23 19.52
N SER A 49 -9.08 -9.21 19.96
CA SER A 49 -9.27 -10.49 19.28
C SER A 49 -9.86 -10.32 17.88
N SER A 50 -10.93 -9.52 17.73
CA SER A 50 -11.56 -9.24 16.44
C SER A 50 -10.58 -8.59 15.45
N THR A 51 -9.74 -7.67 15.93
CA THR A 51 -8.72 -7.06 15.09
C THR A 51 -7.63 -8.07 14.68
N GLN A 52 -7.20 -8.92 15.60
CA GLN A 52 -6.21 -9.96 15.30
C GLN A 52 -6.74 -10.93 14.23
N GLU A 53 -7.96 -11.43 14.39
CA GLU A 53 -8.60 -12.30 13.39
C GLU A 53 -8.76 -11.60 12.03
N ALA A 54 -9.15 -10.32 12.01
CA ALA A 54 -9.27 -9.55 10.78
C ALA A 54 -7.91 -9.40 10.08
N VAL A 55 -6.86 -9.07 10.81
CA VAL A 55 -5.50 -8.92 10.25
C VAL A 55 -4.95 -10.25 9.74
N LEU A 56 -5.30 -11.39 10.36
CA LEU A 56 -4.95 -12.71 9.86
C LEU A 56 -5.74 -13.13 8.61
N ASN A 57 -6.91 -12.52 8.35
CA ASN A 57 -7.71 -12.83 7.18
C ASN A 57 -7.07 -12.25 5.90
N LYS A 58 -6.81 -13.11 4.92
CA LYS A 58 -6.17 -12.73 3.64
C LYS A 58 -7.01 -11.71 2.86
N ALA A 59 -8.32 -11.95 2.74
CA ALA A 59 -9.21 -11.09 1.98
C ALA A 59 -9.31 -9.69 2.61
N PHE A 60 -9.27 -9.59 3.94
CA PHE A 60 -9.24 -8.31 4.66
C PHE A 60 -7.97 -7.50 4.32
N ARG A 61 -6.80 -8.12 4.35
CA ARG A 61 -5.55 -7.44 3.96
C ARG A 61 -5.55 -7.03 2.48
N GLN A 62 -6.09 -7.87 1.61
CA GLN A 62 -6.24 -7.54 0.18
C GLN A 62 -7.19 -6.37 -0.04
N ALA A 63 -8.30 -6.31 0.71
CA ALA A 63 -9.23 -5.19 0.66
C ALA A 63 -8.56 -3.87 0.99
N ILE A 64 -7.75 -3.84 2.06
CA ILE A 64 -6.99 -2.64 2.45
C ILE A 64 -5.99 -2.26 1.35
N ASN A 65 -5.25 -3.23 0.80
CA ASN A 65 -4.27 -2.98 -0.25
C ASN A 65 -4.92 -2.36 -1.50
N PHE A 66 -6.08 -2.87 -1.93
CA PHE A 66 -6.79 -2.31 -3.08
C PHE A 66 -7.50 -0.99 -2.80
N ALA A 67 -7.85 -0.71 -1.54
CA ALA A 67 -8.48 0.56 -1.14
C ALA A 67 -7.48 1.71 -1.00
N TYR A 68 -6.21 1.41 -0.74
CA TYR A 68 -5.21 2.42 -0.43
C TYR A 68 -4.68 3.10 -1.67
N ASN A 69 -5.10 4.35 -1.88
CA ASN A 69 -4.64 5.20 -2.99
C ASN A 69 -3.26 5.78 -2.67
N ARG A 70 -2.21 5.08 -3.07
CA ARG A 70 -0.82 5.47 -2.82
C ARG A 70 -0.42 6.73 -3.57
N THR A 71 -1.03 6.99 -4.74
CA THR A 71 -0.80 8.24 -5.49
C THR A 71 -1.29 9.45 -4.71
N SER A 72 -2.51 9.37 -4.14
CA SER A 72 -3.05 10.44 -3.30
C SER A 72 -2.22 10.66 -2.05
N TYR A 73 -1.77 9.58 -1.41
CA TYR A 73 -0.87 9.66 -0.26
C TYR A 73 0.47 10.31 -0.64
N GLY A 74 1.10 9.84 -1.71
CA GLY A 74 2.38 10.38 -2.21
C GLY A 74 2.30 11.85 -2.62
N ALA A 75 1.12 12.33 -3.03
CA ALA A 75 0.92 13.72 -3.42
C ALA A 75 1.09 14.70 -2.26
N GLN A 76 0.88 14.26 -1.02
CA GLN A 76 1.04 15.09 0.17
C GLN A 76 2.50 15.56 0.35
N SER A 77 3.47 14.71 0.03
CA SER A 77 4.90 15.03 0.15
C SER A 77 5.56 15.38 -1.17
N ASN A 78 5.12 14.81 -2.29
CA ASN A 78 5.80 14.92 -3.57
C ASN A 78 5.06 15.82 -4.58
N GLY A 79 3.90 16.37 -4.17
CA GLY A 79 3.01 17.10 -5.07
C GLY A 79 2.37 16.19 -6.12
N LYS A 80 1.39 16.70 -6.85
CA LYS A 80 0.63 15.91 -7.83
C LYS A 80 1.51 15.30 -8.92
N ASP A 81 2.49 16.04 -9.40
CA ASP A 81 3.36 15.62 -10.51
C ASP A 81 4.42 14.57 -10.11
N GLY A 82 4.82 14.58 -8.83
CA GLY A 82 5.80 13.64 -8.28
C GLY A 82 5.16 12.40 -7.64
N ALA A 83 3.87 12.46 -7.36
CA ALA A 83 3.17 11.46 -6.54
C ALA A 83 3.33 10.03 -7.08
N ALA A 84 3.05 9.81 -8.35
CA ALA A 84 3.18 8.49 -8.95
C ALA A 84 4.64 8.08 -9.18
N LYS A 85 5.53 9.04 -9.43
CA LYS A 85 6.94 8.77 -9.79
C LYS A 85 7.75 8.07 -8.70
N VAL A 86 7.33 8.22 -7.44
CA VAL A 86 7.98 7.59 -6.28
C VAL A 86 7.38 6.23 -5.92
N LEU A 87 6.32 5.80 -6.63
CA LEU A 87 5.65 4.55 -6.32
C LEU A 87 6.42 3.34 -6.85
N ARG A 88 6.49 2.33 -6.00
CA ARG A 88 7.11 1.04 -6.28
C ARG A 88 6.10 -0.07 -6.04
N ASN A 89 6.05 -1.05 -6.94
CA ASN A 89 5.03 -2.10 -6.92
C ASN A 89 5.58 -3.47 -6.48
N THR A 90 6.89 -3.58 -6.33
CA THR A 90 7.55 -4.77 -5.78
C THR A 90 8.54 -4.34 -4.70
N LEU A 91 8.82 -5.22 -3.74
CA LEU A 91 9.75 -4.91 -2.65
C LEU A 91 11.17 -4.70 -3.19
N VAL A 92 11.61 -5.55 -4.11
CA VAL A 92 12.82 -5.34 -4.91
C VAL A 92 12.41 -4.55 -6.17
N PRO A 93 13.10 -3.48 -6.54
CA PRO A 93 12.78 -2.75 -7.77
C PRO A 93 12.70 -3.68 -8.98
N PRO A 94 11.68 -3.51 -9.85
CA PRO A 94 11.40 -4.47 -10.93
C PRO A 94 12.58 -4.72 -11.88
N THR A 95 13.41 -3.69 -12.08
CA THR A 95 14.57 -3.72 -13.02
C THR A 95 15.91 -3.89 -12.31
N PHE A 96 15.93 -4.05 -10.98
CA PHE A 96 17.15 -4.10 -10.19
C PHE A 96 17.94 -5.41 -10.40
N VAL A 97 17.25 -6.49 -10.66
CA VAL A 97 17.81 -7.82 -10.92
C VAL A 97 17.17 -8.41 -12.16
N SER A 98 17.97 -9.05 -13.00
CA SER A 98 17.49 -9.84 -14.12
C SER A 98 17.69 -11.33 -13.83
N ILE A 99 16.75 -12.15 -14.31
CA ILE A 99 16.76 -13.62 -14.22
C ILE A 99 16.68 -14.14 -15.65
N GLY A 100 17.80 -14.47 -16.22
CA GLY A 100 17.92 -14.69 -17.67
C GLY A 100 17.58 -13.40 -18.42
N ASP A 101 16.73 -13.48 -19.43
CA ASP A 101 16.30 -12.35 -20.25
C ASP A 101 15.10 -11.56 -19.65
N LYS A 102 14.68 -11.91 -18.44
CA LYS A 102 13.52 -11.31 -17.78
C LYS A 102 13.93 -10.45 -16.59
N THR A 103 13.26 -9.34 -16.39
CA THR A 103 13.42 -8.56 -15.16
C THR A 103 12.77 -9.28 -13.98
N PHE A 104 13.18 -8.95 -12.76
CA PHE A 104 12.53 -9.44 -11.54
C PHE A 104 11.02 -9.15 -11.53
N GLY A 105 10.63 -7.95 -11.98
CA GLY A 105 9.22 -7.56 -12.08
C GLY A 105 8.42 -8.46 -13.02
N ASP A 106 8.98 -8.86 -14.16
CA ASP A 106 8.34 -9.78 -15.11
C ASP A 106 8.12 -11.15 -14.47
N VAL A 107 9.13 -11.65 -13.74
CA VAL A 107 9.04 -12.94 -13.05
C VAL A 107 7.99 -12.90 -11.95
N VAL A 108 7.97 -11.85 -11.12
CA VAL A 108 6.95 -11.66 -10.08
C VAL A 108 5.56 -11.58 -10.70
N SER A 109 5.38 -10.77 -11.73
CA SER A 109 4.10 -10.62 -12.43
C SER A 109 3.57 -11.95 -12.95
N SER A 110 4.45 -12.75 -13.57
CA SER A 110 4.09 -14.08 -14.09
C SER A 110 3.69 -15.10 -13.01
N LYS A 111 4.14 -14.91 -11.77
CA LYS A 111 3.83 -15.79 -10.64
C LYS A 111 2.62 -15.35 -9.84
N LEU A 112 2.26 -14.06 -9.86
CA LEU A 112 1.15 -13.52 -9.08
C LEU A 112 -0.19 -14.19 -9.42
N VAL A 113 -0.41 -14.58 -10.67
CA VAL A 113 -1.63 -15.25 -11.12
C VAL A 113 -1.92 -16.54 -10.36
N ASN A 114 -0.89 -17.20 -9.81
CA ASN A 114 -1.04 -18.41 -9.01
C ASN A 114 -1.70 -18.14 -7.64
N TYR A 115 -1.81 -16.89 -7.23
CA TYR A 115 -2.42 -16.49 -5.95
C TYR A 115 -3.87 -16.03 -6.10
N GLY A 116 -4.37 -15.91 -7.32
CA GLY A 116 -5.75 -15.56 -7.63
C GLY A 116 -5.87 -14.81 -8.96
N SER A 117 -7.02 -14.94 -9.62
CA SER A 117 -7.30 -14.29 -10.89
C SER A 117 -7.30 -12.75 -10.81
N GLU A 118 -7.54 -12.21 -9.61
CA GLU A 118 -7.47 -10.78 -9.34
C GLU A 118 -6.06 -10.17 -9.56
N TRP A 119 -5.03 -10.99 -9.61
CA TRP A 119 -3.64 -10.59 -9.86
C TRP A 119 -3.22 -10.70 -11.32
N SER A 120 -4.13 -11.15 -12.19
CA SER A 120 -3.85 -11.27 -13.63
C SER A 120 -3.67 -9.89 -14.27
N ASN A 121 -2.72 -9.82 -15.20
CA ASN A 121 -2.45 -8.63 -16.02
C ASN A 121 -2.09 -7.36 -15.22
N MET A 122 -1.56 -7.51 -14.01
CA MET A 122 -1.07 -6.36 -13.26
C MET A 122 0.26 -5.87 -13.83
N ASN A 123 0.30 -4.58 -14.12
CA ASN A 123 1.55 -3.91 -14.47
C ASN A 123 2.29 -3.53 -13.18
N LEU A 124 3.38 -4.19 -12.89
CA LEU A 124 4.20 -3.96 -11.69
C LEU A 124 5.38 -3.01 -11.94
N THR A 125 5.45 -2.34 -13.08
CA THR A 125 6.48 -1.32 -13.30
C THR A 125 6.37 -0.19 -12.28
N ASP A 126 7.49 0.41 -11.93
CA ASP A 126 7.55 1.56 -11.04
C ASP A 126 6.84 2.79 -11.64
N ALA A 127 6.70 3.84 -10.86
CA ALA A 127 6.12 5.13 -11.22
C ALA A 127 4.62 5.11 -11.54
N GLN A 128 3.89 4.14 -11.04
CA GLN A 128 2.43 4.05 -11.15
C GLN A 128 1.84 3.26 -9.97
N ASP A 129 0.54 3.38 -9.71
CA ASP A 129 -0.16 2.59 -8.70
C ASP A 129 -0.82 1.36 -9.33
N ALA A 130 -0.17 0.20 -9.20
CA ALA A 130 -0.67 -1.06 -9.74
C ALA A 130 -1.82 -1.66 -8.91
N TYR A 131 -1.98 -1.24 -7.64
CA TYR A 131 -2.88 -1.92 -6.71
C TYR A 131 -4.19 -1.19 -6.46
N TYR A 132 -4.22 0.13 -6.52
CA TYR A 132 -5.42 0.88 -6.21
C TYR A 132 -6.60 0.51 -7.12
N ASN A 133 -7.61 -0.12 -6.54
CA ASN A 133 -8.81 -0.54 -7.24
C ASN A 133 -10.01 -0.62 -6.27
N PRO A 134 -10.84 0.43 -6.16
CA PRO A 134 -11.94 0.48 -5.22
C PRO A 134 -12.97 -0.66 -5.38
N GLU A 135 -13.21 -1.12 -6.59
CA GLU A 135 -14.18 -2.21 -6.83
C GLU A 135 -13.63 -3.56 -6.32
N LYS A 136 -12.37 -3.86 -6.59
CA LYS A 136 -11.71 -5.03 -5.99
C LYS A 136 -11.65 -4.92 -4.47
N ALA A 137 -11.42 -3.72 -3.92
CA ALA A 137 -11.42 -3.48 -2.49
C ALA A 137 -12.78 -3.83 -1.86
N LYS A 138 -13.88 -3.35 -2.45
CA LYS A 138 -15.24 -3.65 -1.98
C LYS A 138 -15.54 -5.16 -2.03
N ALA A 139 -15.21 -5.82 -3.14
CA ALA A 139 -15.42 -7.25 -3.30
C ALA A 139 -14.65 -8.06 -2.25
N LYS A 140 -13.37 -7.74 -2.05
CA LYS A 140 -12.53 -8.40 -1.04
C LYS A 140 -12.99 -8.10 0.39
N PHE A 141 -13.46 -6.89 0.66
CA PHE A 141 -14.02 -6.56 1.96
C PHE A 141 -15.32 -7.31 2.24
N ALA A 142 -16.21 -7.45 1.26
CA ALA A 142 -17.43 -8.23 1.40
C ALA A 142 -17.12 -9.71 1.72
N GLN A 143 -16.17 -10.30 0.99
CA GLN A 143 -15.66 -11.64 1.27
C GLN A 143 -15.12 -11.76 2.70
N ALA A 144 -14.21 -10.85 3.07
CA ALA A 144 -13.60 -10.84 4.40
C ALA A 144 -14.63 -10.70 5.51
N LYS A 145 -15.62 -9.81 5.33
CA LYS A 145 -16.69 -9.59 6.30
C LYS A 145 -17.49 -10.85 6.54
N ALA A 146 -17.89 -11.56 5.48
CA ALA A 146 -18.62 -12.82 5.61
C ALA A 146 -17.81 -13.89 6.34
N GLU A 147 -16.54 -14.08 5.97
CA GLU A 147 -15.63 -15.04 6.59
C GLU A 147 -15.38 -14.74 8.08
N LEU A 148 -15.21 -13.46 8.43
CA LEU A 148 -14.96 -13.01 9.80
C LEU A 148 -16.23 -13.07 10.67
N GLN A 149 -17.39 -12.71 10.13
CA GLN A 149 -18.66 -12.85 10.85
C GLN A 149 -18.97 -14.32 11.17
N ALA A 150 -18.68 -15.25 10.26
CA ALA A 150 -18.82 -16.67 10.51
C ALA A 150 -17.93 -17.19 11.66
N LYS A 151 -16.84 -16.47 11.98
CA LYS A 151 -15.95 -16.73 13.14
C LYS A 151 -16.36 -15.97 14.40
N GLY A 152 -17.46 -15.23 14.39
CA GLY A 152 -17.92 -14.43 15.54
C GLY A 152 -17.15 -13.11 15.72
N VAL A 153 -16.38 -12.66 14.71
CA VAL A 153 -15.66 -11.39 14.78
C VAL A 153 -16.63 -10.21 14.81
N GLN A 154 -16.41 -9.30 15.74
CA GLN A 154 -17.20 -8.09 15.92
C GLN A 154 -16.71 -6.95 15.03
N PHE A 155 -17.62 -6.22 14.43
CA PHE A 155 -17.36 -5.01 13.66
C PHE A 155 -17.88 -3.77 14.42
N PRO A 156 -17.28 -2.60 14.22
CA PRO A 156 -16.17 -2.28 13.30
C PRO A 156 -14.82 -2.82 13.75
N ILE A 157 -13.90 -3.09 12.81
CA ILE A 157 -12.51 -3.42 13.10
C ILE A 157 -11.73 -2.12 13.31
N HIS A 158 -11.02 -2.04 14.42
CA HIS A 158 -10.19 -0.89 14.78
C HIS A 158 -8.72 -1.21 14.53
N LEU A 159 -8.13 -0.65 13.49
CA LEU A 159 -6.70 -0.77 13.21
C LEU A 159 -5.94 0.34 13.94
N ASP A 160 -4.82 -0.01 14.57
CA ASP A 160 -3.86 0.97 15.03
C ASP A 160 -2.80 1.16 13.96
N VAL A 161 -2.64 2.40 13.52
CA VAL A 161 -1.62 2.78 12.54
C VAL A 161 -0.60 3.65 13.28
N PRO A 162 0.66 3.18 13.46
CA PRO A 162 1.67 4.02 14.06
C PRO A 162 1.95 5.20 13.14
N ALA A 163 1.92 6.40 13.70
CA ALA A 163 2.25 7.65 13.01
C ALA A 163 3.28 8.42 13.82
N ASP A 164 4.24 9.03 13.14
CA ASP A 164 5.15 9.99 13.75
C ASP A 164 4.41 11.32 13.94
N GLN A 165 4.34 11.79 15.18
CA GLN A 165 3.69 13.06 15.51
C GLN A 165 4.35 14.27 14.83
N THR A 166 5.61 14.14 14.42
CA THR A 166 6.34 15.18 13.68
C THR A 166 6.06 15.12 12.18
N SER A 167 5.52 14.02 11.70
CA SER A 167 5.16 13.83 10.30
C SER A 167 3.82 14.52 10.02
N LYS A 168 3.81 15.42 9.05
CA LYS A 168 2.58 16.04 8.52
C LYS A 168 1.82 15.11 7.56
N ILE A 169 2.31 13.89 7.37
CA ILE A 169 1.80 12.92 6.43
C ILE A 169 1.13 11.80 7.22
N GLY A 170 -0.13 11.52 6.92
CA GLY A 170 -0.88 10.43 7.54
C GLY A 170 -1.65 10.78 8.81
N VAL A 171 -1.81 12.06 9.10
CA VAL A 171 -2.73 12.55 10.16
C VAL A 171 -4.00 13.10 9.51
#